data_d5ce45b931944e6c74febc8b1af8c243
#
_entry.id   d5ce45b931944e6c74febc8b1af8c243
#
_cell.length_a   1.000
_cell.length_b   1.000
_cell.length_c   1.000
_cell.angle_alpha   90.00
_cell.angle_beta   90.00
_cell.angle_gamma   90.00
#
_symmetry.space_group_name_H-M   'P 1'
#
loop_
_entity.id
_entity.type
_entity.pdbx_description
1 polymer ?
#
loop_
_entity_poly.entity_id
_entity_poly.type
_entity_poly.pdbx_seq_one_letter_code
_entity_poly.pdbx_strand_id
1 'polypeptide(L)'
;MRKKTKLTGLPLIALLLISSLAACGTKAKKPGRIGIIGAMNEEVASLISELDKAKKTTVAGMEFCEGILDGTEVVIVKCGIGKVNAGTCAQILINDFGVDRIINTGVAGSLDAKIDIGDIVVSTDAVQHDFDITPIGFAPGQLDGFDSASLPADEGMRASAVNAVKECAPEVHVFEGRVCTGDQFISSAEQKEAIVSKFGGLCCEMEGGAIAQICCQNKIPFVIIRAISDKADGSADMDYTEFEHEAAIRCAAITRYMVSH
;
A
#
# COMPACT_ATOMS: atom_id res chain seq x y z
N MET A 1 -93.60 24.17 19.17
CA MET A 1 -92.98 23.02 18.50
C MET A 1 -91.46 23.18 18.62
N ARG A 2 -90.76 22.47 19.52
CA ARG A 2 -89.33 22.54 19.75
C ARG A 2 -88.69 21.29 19.10
N LYS A 3 -87.83 21.49 18.10
CA LYS A 3 -87.04 20.41 17.50
C LYS A 3 -85.78 20.14 18.40
N LYS A 4 -85.67 18.90 18.84
CA LYS A 4 -84.48 18.40 19.57
C LYS A 4 -83.42 17.99 18.54
N THR A 5 -82.31 18.64 18.56
CA THR A 5 -81.13 18.24 17.81
C THR A 5 -80.36 17.17 18.60
N LYS A 6 -80.15 16.02 17.97
CA LYS A 6 -79.30 14.93 18.52
C LYS A 6 -77.80 15.22 18.22
N LEU A 7 -77.00 15.28 19.27
CA LEU A 7 -75.54 15.36 19.19
C LEU A 7 -75.03 13.92 18.96
N THR A 8 -74.44 13.65 17.82
CA THR A 8 -73.76 12.38 17.53
C THR A 8 -72.29 12.53 17.95
N GLY A 9 -71.90 11.72 18.94
CA GLY A 9 -70.50 11.68 19.42
C GLY A 9 -69.59 11.08 18.37
N LEU A 10 -68.43 11.77 18.16
CA LEU A 10 -67.31 11.29 17.38
C LEU A 10 -66.45 10.38 18.24
N PRO A 11 -65.99 9.22 17.81
CA PRO A 11 -65.03 8.40 18.56
C PRO A 11 -63.63 8.98 18.43
N LEU A 12 -63.01 9.17 19.58
CA LEU A 12 -61.62 9.58 19.74
C LEU A 12 -60.70 8.41 19.31
N ILE A 13 -60.12 8.47 18.10
CA ILE A 13 -59.13 7.51 17.65
C ILE A 13 -57.79 7.92 18.29
N ALA A 14 -57.37 7.19 19.32
CA ALA A 14 -56.04 7.30 19.88
C ALA A 14 -55.02 6.76 18.89
N LEU A 15 -54.25 7.64 18.26
CA LEU A 15 -53.15 7.31 17.38
C LEU A 15 -51.94 6.92 18.25
N LEU A 16 -51.72 5.63 18.46
CA LEU A 16 -50.49 5.09 19.08
C LEU A 16 -49.33 5.28 18.08
N LEU A 17 -48.50 6.32 18.31
CA LEU A 17 -47.22 6.49 17.69
C LEU A 17 -46.23 5.44 18.28
N ILE A 18 -46.09 4.32 17.58
CA ILE A 18 -45.02 3.38 17.85
C ILE A 18 -43.73 4.02 17.30
N SER A 19 -42.94 4.68 18.19
CA SER A 19 -41.57 5.08 17.89
C SER A 19 -40.69 3.84 17.78
N SER A 20 -40.51 3.35 16.56
CA SER A 20 -39.45 2.39 16.29
C SER A 20 -38.09 3.05 16.48
N LEU A 21 -37.48 2.87 17.66
CA LEU A 21 -36.05 3.09 17.82
C LEU A 21 -35.36 2.09 16.88
N ALA A 22 -34.95 2.58 15.72
CA ALA A 22 -33.95 1.89 14.91
C ALA A 22 -32.66 1.89 15.73
N ALA A 23 -32.38 0.79 16.44
CA ALA A 23 -31.08 0.51 16.99
C ALA A 23 -30.09 0.49 15.81
N CYS A 24 -29.37 1.60 15.63
CA CYS A 24 -28.23 1.66 14.76
C CYS A 24 -27.15 0.79 15.39
N GLY A 25 -27.28 -0.53 15.19
CA GLY A 25 -26.22 -1.46 15.55
C GLY A 25 -25.02 -1.10 14.68
N THR A 26 -24.00 -0.51 15.28
CA THR A 26 -22.66 -0.45 14.70
C THR A 26 -22.25 -1.90 14.45
N LYS A 27 -22.43 -2.38 13.20
CA LYS A 27 -21.81 -3.64 12.76
C LYS A 27 -20.33 -3.47 13.11
N ALA A 28 -19.81 -4.32 14.00
CA ALA A 28 -18.38 -4.42 14.21
C ALA A 28 -17.76 -4.55 12.82
N LYS A 29 -16.88 -3.59 12.45
CA LYS A 29 -16.18 -3.61 11.18
C LYS A 29 -15.44 -4.96 11.18
N LYS A 30 -15.71 -5.83 10.19
CA LYS A 30 -14.92 -7.06 10.04
C LYS A 30 -13.45 -6.66 10.07
N PRO A 31 -12.57 -7.47 10.71
CA PRO A 31 -11.14 -7.24 10.58
C PRO A 31 -10.82 -7.03 9.10
N GLY A 32 -10.10 -5.96 8.78
CA GLY A 32 -9.84 -5.62 7.40
C GLY A 32 -8.95 -6.67 6.74
N ARG A 33 -9.13 -6.88 5.45
CA ARG A 33 -8.28 -7.76 4.64
C ARG A 33 -7.12 -6.94 4.09
N ILE A 34 -5.88 -7.42 4.29
CA ILE A 34 -4.67 -6.73 3.84
C ILE A 34 -4.22 -7.28 2.49
N GLY A 35 -3.99 -6.40 1.51
CA GLY A 35 -3.27 -6.74 0.28
C GLY A 35 -1.76 -6.59 0.48
N ILE A 36 -0.98 -7.60 0.10
CA ILE A 36 0.49 -7.57 0.13
C ILE A 36 0.99 -7.77 -1.28
N ILE A 37 1.75 -6.79 -1.79
CA ILE A 37 2.29 -6.80 -3.15
C ILE A 37 3.81 -6.81 -3.10
N GLY A 38 4.42 -7.81 -3.72
CA GLY A 38 5.83 -7.78 -4.14
C GLY A 38 5.94 -7.92 -5.65
N ALA A 39 7.02 -7.46 -6.24
CA ALA A 39 7.27 -7.56 -7.68
C ALA A 39 7.82 -8.92 -8.07
N MET A 40 8.63 -9.53 -7.19
CA MET A 40 9.39 -10.74 -7.44
C MET A 40 8.99 -11.88 -6.51
N ASN A 41 9.39 -13.09 -6.90
CA ASN A 41 9.09 -14.28 -6.11
C ASN A 41 9.77 -14.25 -4.74
N GLU A 42 10.99 -13.78 -4.68
CA GLU A 42 11.84 -13.68 -3.49
C GLU A 42 11.19 -12.79 -2.41
N GLU A 43 10.41 -11.79 -2.81
CA GLU A 43 9.76 -10.84 -1.92
C GLU A 43 8.50 -11.38 -1.24
N VAL A 44 7.85 -12.40 -1.81
CA VAL A 44 6.54 -12.88 -1.33
C VAL A 44 6.47 -14.39 -1.06
N ALA A 45 7.42 -15.20 -1.54
CA ALA A 45 7.32 -16.66 -1.47
C ALA A 45 7.26 -17.19 -0.02
N SER A 46 8.04 -16.61 0.89
CA SER A 46 8.02 -16.99 2.30
C SER A 46 6.65 -16.73 2.93
N LEU A 47 6.09 -15.54 2.71
CA LEU A 47 4.78 -15.15 3.21
C LEU A 47 3.67 -16.05 2.65
N ILE A 48 3.72 -16.39 1.35
CA ILE A 48 2.76 -17.29 0.71
C ILE A 48 2.86 -18.71 1.30
N SER A 49 4.07 -19.19 1.57
CA SER A 49 4.29 -20.53 2.11
C SER A 49 3.75 -20.73 3.54
N GLU A 50 3.55 -19.62 4.27
CA GLU A 50 3.07 -19.62 5.66
C GLU A 50 1.56 -19.36 5.77
N LEU A 51 0.85 -19.23 4.63
CA LEU A 51 -0.59 -19.01 4.65
C LEU A 51 -1.36 -20.23 5.11
N ASP A 52 -2.14 -20.07 6.17
CA ASP A 52 -3.20 -21.01 6.51
C ASP A 52 -4.38 -20.87 5.56
N LYS A 53 -5.02 -22.00 5.22
CA LYS A 53 -6.20 -22.06 4.34
C LYS A 53 -5.98 -21.38 2.98
N ALA A 54 -4.78 -21.49 2.44
CA ALA A 54 -4.39 -20.85 1.20
C ALA A 54 -5.31 -21.25 0.04
N LYS A 55 -5.79 -20.24 -0.71
CA LYS A 55 -6.54 -20.41 -1.96
C LYS A 55 -5.89 -19.53 -3.01
N LYS A 56 -5.67 -20.09 -4.19
CA LYS A 56 -5.05 -19.41 -5.31
C LYS A 56 -6.08 -19.10 -6.39
N THR A 57 -6.05 -17.87 -6.89
CA THR A 57 -6.90 -17.41 -7.99
C THR A 57 -6.04 -16.65 -8.99
N THR A 58 -6.09 -17.01 -10.26
CA THR A 58 -5.35 -16.32 -11.31
C THR A 58 -6.21 -15.25 -11.99
N VAL A 59 -5.77 -14.00 -11.98
CA VAL A 59 -6.40 -12.87 -12.66
C VAL A 59 -5.32 -12.08 -13.39
N ALA A 60 -5.56 -11.70 -14.64
CA ALA A 60 -4.62 -10.94 -15.47
C ALA A 60 -3.19 -11.53 -15.52
N GLY A 61 -3.07 -12.87 -15.41
CA GLY A 61 -1.78 -13.57 -15.41
C GLY A 61 -1.04 -13.55 -14.06
N MET A 62 -1.57 -12.92 -13.02
CA MET A 62 -1.03 -12.90 -11.67
C MET A 62 -1.76 -13.91 -10.77
N GLU A 63 -1.03 -14.61 -9.89
CA GLU A 63 -1.59 -15.53 -8.91
C GLU A 63 -1.82 -14.81 -7.58
N PHE A 64 -3.08 -14.64 -7.20
CA PHE A 64 -3.51 -14.06 -5.93
C PHE A 64 -3.69 -15.18 -4.91
N CYS A 65 -2.92 -15.15 -3.84
CA CYS A 65 -2.94 -16.14 -2.76
C CYS A 65 -3.72 -15.57 -1.56
N GLU A 66 -4.99 -15.96 -1.44
CA GLU A 66 -5.84 -15.63 -0.29
C GLU A 66 -5.53 -16.59 0.86
N GLY A 67 -5.52 -16.11 2.10
CA GLY A 67 -5.33 -16.98 3.27
C GLY A 67 -5.33 -16.21 4.57
N ILE A 68 -4.89 -16.89 5.62
CA ILE A 68 -4.72 -16.32 6.96
C ILE A 68 -3.22 -16.36 7.29
N LEU A 69 -2.64 -15.21 7.57
CA LEU A 69 -1.27 -15.06 8.04
C LEU A 69 -1.31 -14.56 9.49
N ASP A 70 -0.82 -15.35 10.43
CA ASP A 70 -0.81 -15.04 11.86
C ASP A 70 -2.17 -14.51 12.40
N GLY A 71 -3.27 -15.10 11.94
CA GLY A 71 -4.64 -14.78 12.37
C GLY A 71 -5.34 -13.66 11.57
N THR A 72 -4.66 -13.01 10.64
CA THR A 72 -5.18 -11.92 9.81
C THR A 72 -5.48 -12.38 8.39
N GLU A 73 -6.65 -12.00 7.84
CA GLU A 73 -6.98 -12.27 6.44
C GLU A 73 -6.08 -11.43 5.52
N VAL A 74 -5.38 -12.09 4.60
CA VAL A 74 -4.48 -11.44 3.64
C VAL A 74 -4.72 -11.93 2.22
N VAL A 75 -4.31 -11.14 1.24
CA VAL A 75 -4.14 -11.54 -0.16
C VAL A 75 -2.74 -11.16 -0.59
N ILE A 76 -1.90 -12.14 -0.87
CA ILE A 76 -0.50 -11.96 -1.24
C ILE A 76 -0.34 -12.22 -2.73
N VAL A 77 0.39 -11.36 -3.42
CA VAL A 77 0.54 -11.47 -4.87
C VAL A 77 1.93 -11.03 -5.33
N LYS A 78 2.50 -11.81 -6.24
CA LYS A 78 3.62 -11.38 -7.07
C LYS A 78 3.08 -10.66 -8.30
N CYS A 79 3.24 -9.35 -8.38
CA CYS A 79 2.70 -8.58 -9.49
C CYS A 79 3.56 -8.61 -10.76
N GLY A 80 4.86 -8.85 -10.65
CA GLY A 80 5.85 -8.62 -11.72
C GLY A 80 6.37 -7.18 -11.68
N ILE A 81 7.54 -6.97 -12.29
CA ILE A 81 8.26 -5.69 -12.27
C ILE A 81 7.53 -4.64 -13.10
N GLY A 82 7.53 -3.39 -12.61
CA GLY A 82 7.11 -2.20 -13.33
C GLY A 82 5.71 -1.70 -13.01
N LYS A 83 5.49 -0.42 -13.32
CA LYS A 83 4.32 0.36 -12.90
C LYS A 83 2.99 -0.18 -13.40
N VAL A 84 2.92 -0.69 -14.62
CA VAL A 84 1.68 -1.23 -15.20
C VAL A 84 1.24 -2.50 -14.46
N ASN A 85 2.18 -3.41 -14.20
CA ASN A 85 1.91 -4.63 -13.42
C ASN A 85 1.45 -4.28 -12.01
N ALA A 86 2.16 -3.40 -11.35
CA ALA A 86 1.89 -2.97 -9.97
C ALA A 86 0.53 -2.28 -9.83
N GLY A 87 0.21 -1.33 -10.73
CA GLY A 87 -1.08 -0.63 -10.73
C GLY A 87 -2.25 -1.56 -11.03
N THR A 88 -2.10 -2.46 -12.01
CA THR A 88 -3.11 -3.48 -12.32
C THR A 88 -3.36 -4.39 -11.12
N CYS A 89 -2.29 -4.86 -10.47
CA CYS A 89 -2.37 -5.70 -9.28
C CYS A 89 -3.12 -5.01 -8.14
N ALA A 90 -2.75 -3.77 -7.82
CA ALA A 90 -3.40 -3.00 -6.76
C ALA A 90 -4.91 -2.80 -7.02
N GLN A 91 -5.30 -2.50 -8.27
CA GLN A 91 -6.71 -2.31 -8.61
C GLN A 91 -7.51 -3.62 -8.51
N ILE A 92 -6.93 -4.75 -8.91
CA ILE A 92 -7.56 -6.07 -8.77
C ILE A 92 -7.73 -6.43 -7.28
N LEU A 93 -6.71 -6.21 -6.44
CA LEU A 93 -6.80 -6.44 -5.00
C LEU A 93 -7.96 -5.67 -4.36
N ILE A 94 -8.14 -4.41 -4.75
CA ILE A 94 -9.21 -3.56 -4.23
C ILE A 94 -10.58 -4.04 -4.71
N ASN A 95 -10.75 -4.27 -6.02
CA ASN A 95 -12.06 -4.54 -6.62
C ASN A 95 -12.53 -5.99 -6.43
N ASP A 96 -11.63 -6.95 -6.67
CA ASP A 96 -12.01 -8.37 -6.75
C ASP A 96 -11.81 -9.08 -5.40
N PHE A 97 -10.83 -8.65 -4.61
CA PHE A 97 -10.51 -9.28 -3.33
C PHE A 97 -10.95 -8.45 -2.12
N GLY A 98 -11.38 -7.21 -2.32
CA GLY A 98 -11.95 -6.36 -1.27
C GLY A 98 -10.98 -6.02 -0.14
N VAL A 99 -9.70 -5.84 -0.46
CA VAL A 99 -8.71 -5.41 0.54
C VAL A 99 -9.00 -3.97 0.98
N ASP A 100 -8.76 -3.65 2.23
CA ASP A 100 -9.00 -2.31 2.80
C ASP A 100 -7.71 -1.54 3.09
N ARG A 101 -6.54 -2.16 2.87
CA ARG A 101 -5.22 -1.54 2.94
C ARG A 101 -4.21 -2.34 2.12
N ILE A 102 -3.13 -1.71 1.69
CA ILE A 102 -2.09 -2.35 0.88
C ILE A 102 -0.70 -2.11 1.50
N ILE A 103 0.08 -3.18 1.64
CA ILE A 103 1.51 -3.15 1.93
C ILE A 103 2.24 -3.51 0.64
N ASN A 104 3.10 -2.61 0.15
CA ASN A 104 4.05 -2.94 -0.90
C ASN A 104 5.41 -3.22 -0.25
N THR A 105 5.88 -4.44 -0.41
CA THR A 105 7.13 -4.92 0.16
C THR A 105 8.12 -5.26 -0.94
N GLY A 106 9.40 -5.02 -0.73
CA GLY A 106 10.42 -5.35 -1.73
C GLY A 106 11.76 -4.67 -1.49
N VAL A 107 12.58 -4.69 -2.52
CA VAL A 107 13.92 -4.12 -2.51
C VAL A 107 13.99 -2.79 -3.27
N ALA A 108 15.05 -2.00 -3.04
CA ALA A 108 15.26 -0.73 -3.73
C ALA A 108 16.74 -0.32 -3.73
N GLY A 109 17.13 0.50 -4.71
CA GLY A 109 18.40 1.18 -4.73
C GLY A 109 18.40 2.45 -3.85
N SER A 110 19.46 2.66 -3.08
CA SER A 110 19.61 3.84 -2.21
C SER A 110 19.89 5.11 -3.02
N LEU A 111 19.14 6.16 -2.75
CA LEU A 111 19.38 7.51 -3.28
C LEU A 111 20.15 8.41 -2.31
N ASP A 112 20.27 8.06 -1.04
CA ASP A 112 21.01 8.82 -0.02
C ASP A 112 22.27 8.06 0.40
N ALA A 113 23.42 8.74 0.43
CA ALA A 113 24.71 8.16 0.81
C ALA A 113 24.75 7.64 2.25
N LYS A 114 23.84 8.11 3.12
CA LYS A 114 23.75 7.69 4.53
C LYS A 114 23.04 6.36 4.73
N ILE A 115 22.34 5.89 3.71
CA ILE A 115 21.54 4.66 3.79
C ILE A 115 22.37 3.52 3.20
N ASP A 116 22.69 2.54 4.00
CA ASP A 116 23.52 1.41 3.61
C ASP A 116 22.71 0.22 3.07
N ILE A 117 23.37 -0.68 2.35
CA ILE A 117 22.77 -1.95 1.90
C ILE A 117 22.30 -2.71 3.15
N GLY A 118 21.07 -3.21 3.09
CA GLY A 118 20.40 -3.87 4.21
C GLY A 118 19.56 -2.95 5.10
N ASP A 119 19.75 -1.63 5.06
CA ASP A 119 18.88 -0.68 5.77
C ASP A 119 17.46 -0.66 5.17
N ILE A 120 16.51 -0.16 5.94
CA ILE A 120 15.10 -0.13 5.55
C ILE A 120 14.63 1.31 5.30
N VAL A 121 13.94 1.51 4.19
CA VAL A 121 13.18 2.74 3.91
C VAL A 121 11.69 2.45 4.01
N VAL A 122 11.00 3.22 4.85
CA VAL A 122 9.53 3.24 5.00
C VAL A 122 9.01 4.54 4.37
N SER A 123 8.08 4.44 3.44
CA SER A 123 7.59 5.60 2.70
C SER A 123 6.84 6.60 3.57
N THR A 124 7.22 7.89 3.50
CA THR A 124 6.34 8.99 3.89
C THR A 124 5.38 9.34 2.77
N ASP A 125 5.89 9.26 1.55
CA ASP A 125 5.15 9.42 0.30
C ASP A 125 5.88 8.70 -0.83
N ALA A 126 5.23 8.61 -1.98
CA ALA A 126 5.83 8.16 -3.23
C ALA A 126 5.71 9.23 -4.32
N VAL A 127 6.62 9.19 -5.30
CA VAL A 127 6.56 10.01 -6.51
C VAL A 127 6.95 9.17 -7.72
N GLN A 128 6.31 9.40 -8.87
CA GLN A 128 6.76 8.80 -10.12
C GLN A 128 7.77 9.72 -10.79
N HIS A 129 9.06 9.39 -10.66
CA HIS A 129 10.16 10.26 -11.10
C HIS A 129 10.32 10.35 -12.63
N ASP A 130 9.80 9.39 -13.35
CA ASP A 130 9.83 9.28 -14.81
C ASP A 130 8.54 9.77 -15.50
N PHE A 131 7.54 10.25 -14.74
CA PHE A 131 6.34 10.84 -15.28
C PHE A 131 6.55 12.34 -15.50
N ASP A 132 6.47 12.82 -16.74
CA ASP A 132 6.72 14.22 -17.08
C ASP A 132 5.69 14.76 -18.07
N ILE A 133 4.80 15.60 -17.58
CA ILE A 133 3.85 16.41 -18.35
C ILE A 133 4.05 17.90 -18.10
N THR A 134 5.26 18.29 -17.69
CA THR A 134 5.61 19.71 -17.48
C THR A 134 5.39 20.61 -18.72
N PRO A 135 5.57 20.14 -19.98
CA PRO A 135 5.29 20.96 -21.15
C PRO A 135 3.83 21.45 -21.27
N ILE A 136 2.90 20.79 -20.57
CA ILE A 136 1.48 21.21 -20.54
C ILE A 136 1.08 21.84 -19.21
N GLY A 137 2.06 22.27 -18.39
CA GLY A 137 1.84 23.15 -17.24
C GLY A 137 1.78 22.47 -15.86
N PHE A 138 2.09 21.19 -15.76
CA PHE A 138 2.15 20.47 -14.49
C PHE A 138 3.54 20.60 -13.84
N ALA A 139 3.61 20.38 -12.52
CA ALA A 139 4.89 20.27 -11.85
C ALA A 139 5.57 18.91 -12.18
N PRO A 140 6.91 18.79 -12.07
CA PRO A 140 7.60 17.52 -12.26
C PRO A 140 7.02 16.39 -11.39
N GLY A 141 6.72 15.26 -12.01
CA GLY A 141 6.12 14.08 -11.34
C GLY A 141 4.67 14.24 -10.91
N GLN A 142 4.06 15.40 -11.12
CA GLN A 142 2.64 15.61 -10.82
C GLN A 142 1.77 14.86 -11.83
N LEU A 143 0.94 13.98 -11.31
CA LEU A 143 -0.03 13.20 -12.08
C LEU A 143 -1.28 14.04 -12.39
N ASP A 144 -1.89 13.80 -13.54
CA ASP A 144 -3.17 14.43 -13.85
C ASP A 144 -4.26 13.95 -12.86
N GLY A 145 -5.04 14.92 -12.37
CA GLY A 145 -6.06 14.69 -11.32
C GLY A 145 -5.52 14.70 -9.88
N PHE A 146 -4.23 15.05 -9.67
CA PHE A 146 -3.63 15.21 -8.34
C PHE A 146 -3.12 16.65 -8.16
N ASP A 147 -3.25 17.17 -6.92
CA ASP A 147 -2.82 18.54 -6.58
C ASP A 147 -1.29 18.70 -6.49
N SER A 148 -0.57 17.60 -6.36
CA SER A 148 0.89 17.57 -6.24
C SER A 148 1.48 16.24 -6.76
N ALA A 149 2.81 16.19 -6.90
CA ALA A 149 3.51 14.96 -7.24
C ALA A 149 3.54 13.94 -6.08
N SER A 150 3.34 14.40 -4.84
CA SER A 150 3.40 13.57 -3.64
C SER A 150 2.15 12.71 -3.50
N LEU A 151 2.36 11.41 -3.30
CA LEU A 151 1.34 10.40 -3.01
C LEU A 151 1.56 9.94 -1.55
N PRO A 152 0.86 10.52 -0.55
CA PRO A 152 1.16 10.31 0.85
C PRO A 152 0.79 8.89 1.33
N ALA A 153 1.71 8.26 2.06
CA ALA A 153 1.48 7.00 2.75
C ALA A 153 0.64 7.20 4.02
N ASP A 154 -0.01 6.15 4.49
CA ASP A 154 -0.80 6.18 5.73
C ASP A 154 0.12 6.25 6.96
N GLU A 155 -0.14 7.22 7.87
CA GLU A 155 0.69 7.43 9.06
C GLU A 155 0.65 6.25 10.04
N GLY A 156 -0.50 5.61 10.21
CA GLY A 156 -0.64 4.47 11.11
C GLY A 156 0.12 3.25 10.59
N MET A 157 0.00 2.95 9.31
CA MET A 157 0.75 1.87 8.66
C MET A 157 2.25 2.15 8.66
N ARG A 158 2.66 3.40 8.46
CA ARG A 158 4.06 3.83 8.53
C ARG A 158 4.63 3.61 9.93
N ALA A 159 3.93 4.06 10.97
CA ALA A 159 4.36 3.85 12.35
C ALA A 159 4.46 2.36 12.71
N SER A 160 3.52 1.53 12.24
CA SER A 160 3.56 0.08 12.41
C SER A 160 4.79 -0.53 11.70
N ALA A 161 5.12 -0.09 10.47
CA ALA A 161 6.30 -0.54 9.74
C ALA A 161 7.60 -0.19 10.46
N VAL A 162 7.74 1.04 10.96
CA VAL A 162 8.92 1.47 11.72
C VAL A 162 9.08 0.63 13.01
N ASN A 163 7.97 0.33 13.70
CA ASN A 163 8.01 -0.55 14.87
C ASN A 163 8.42 -1.98 14.49
N ALA A 164 7.86 -2.51 13.40
CA ALA A 164 8.20 -3.84 12.90
C ALA A 164 9.71 -3.97 12.58
N VAL A 165 10.33 -2.96 11.99
CA VAL A 165 11.78 -2.96 11.75
C VAL A 165 12.56 -3.06 13.06
N LYS A 166 12.20 -2.27 14.08
CA LYS A 166 12.87 -2.28 15.37
C LYS A 166 12.80 -3.61 16.09
N GLU A 167 11.70 -4.35 15.91
CA GLU A 167 11.47 -5.65 16.56
C GLU A 167 12.08 -6.82 15.76
N CYS A 168 12.00 -6.78 14.42
CA CYS A 168 12.41 -7.90 13.56
C CYS A 168 13.86 -7.79 13.07
N ALA A 169 14.41 -6.56 12.96
CA ALA A 169 15.72 -6.30 12.39
C ALA A 169 16.42 -5.16 13.14
N PRO A 170 16.67 -5.30 14.47
CA PRO A 170 17.25 -4.24 15.30
C PRO A 170 18.70 -3.90 14.92
N GLU A 171 19.35 -4.72 14.09
CA GLU A 171 20.71 -4.53 13.61
C GLU A 171 20.82 -3.54 12.45
N VAL A 172 19.70 -3.19 11.78
CA VAL A 172 19.70 -2.26 10.64
C VAL A 172 19.02 -0.94 11.01
N HIS A 173 19.32 0.11 10.25
CA HIS A 173 18.65 1.40 10.42
C HIS A 173 17.33 1.44 9.64
N VAL A 174 16.37 2.18 10.19
CA VAL A 174 15.12 2.51 9.51
C VAL A 174 15.08 4.00 9.21
N PHE A 175 14.79 4.33 7.97
CA PHE A 175 14.63 5.69 7.47
C PHE A 175 13.21 5.89 6.98
N GLU A 176 12.62 7.04 7.32
CA GLU A 176 11.32 7.44 6.82
C GLU A 176 11.50 8.54 5.77
N GLY A 177 10.97 8.33 4.57
CA GLY A 177 11.12 9.33 3.51
C GLY A 177 10.46 8.95 2.20
N ARG A 178 10.73 9.77 1.19
CA ARG A 178 10.16 9.62 -0.14
C ARG A 178 10.74 8.43 -0.88
N VAL A 179 9.86 7.63 -1.52
CA VAL A 179 10.19 6.59 -2.48
C VAL A 179 9.99 7.13 -3.89
N CYS A 180 11.01 6.99 -4.75
CA CYS A 180 10.98 7.43 -6.14
C CYS A 180 10.77 6.22 -7.05
N THR A 181 9.67 6.20 -7.80
CA THR A 181 9.29 5.08 -8.68
C THR A 181 9.47 5.44 -10.14
N GLY A 182 10.01 4.52 -10.94
CA GLY A 182 10.07 4.65 -12.40
C GLY A 182 10.30 3.31 -13.09
N ASP A 183 9.93 3.19 -14.36
CA ASP A 183 10.13 1.96 -15.15
C ASP A 183 11.58 1.83 -15.65
N GLN A 184 12.55 2.07 -14.76
CA GLN A 184 13.97 2.01 -15.03
C GLN A 184 14.73 1.46 -13.83
N PHE A 185 15.63 0.50 -14.06
CA PHE A 185 16.64 0.13 -13.08
C PHE A 185 17.74 1.20 -13.05
N ILE A 186 17.88 1.87 -11.92
CA ILE A 186 18.83 2.99 -11.78
C ILE A 186 20.20 2.43 -11.39
N SER A 187 21.15 2.56 -12.32
CA SER A 187 22.51 1.98 -12.21
C SER A 187 23.62 2.95 -12.60
N SER A 188 23.36 4.26 -12.59
CA SER A 188 24.37 5.27 -12.83
C SER A 188 24.25 6.46 -11.89
N ALA A 189 25.39 7.03 -11.50
CA ALA A 189 25.45 8.21 -10.66
C ALA A 189 24.69 9.41 -11.27
N GLU A 190 24.69 9.54 -12.61
CA GLU A 190 23.98 10.60 -13.32
C GLU A 190 22.46 10.46 -13.16
N GLN A 191 21.92 9.24 -13.35
CA GLN A 191 20.48 8.96 -13.16
C GLN A 191 20.07 9.22 -11.71
N LYS A 192 20.86 8.73 -10.73
CA LYS A 192 20.66 8.95 -9.31
C LYS A 192 20.61 10.44 -8.97
N GLU A 193 21.60 11.22 -9.40
CA GLU A 193 21.67 12.66 -9.16
C GLU A 193 20.48 13.42 -9.78
N ALA A 194 20.05 13.03 -10.98
CA ALA A 194 18.89 13.61 -11.63
C ALA A 194 17.59 13.38 -10.82
N ILE A 195 17.42 12.19 -10.22
CA ILE A 195 16.28 11.89 -9.37
C ILE A 195 16.37 12.67 -8.05
N VAL A 196 17.51 12.61 -7.37
CA VAL A 196 17.71 13.27 -6.07
C VAL A 196 17.53 14.78 -6.18
N SER A 197 18.13 15.43 -7.18
CA SER A 197 18.03 16.88 -7.36
C SER A 197 16.61 17.35 -7.64
N LYS A 198 15.80 16.54 -8.32
CA LYS A 198 14.44 16.90 -8.73
C LYS A 198 13.38 16.54 -7.68
N PHE A 199 13.55 15.41 -6.97
CA PHE A 199 12.53 14.84 -6.10
C PHE A 199 12.94 14.65 -4.64
N GLY A 200 14.23 14.60 -4.31
CA GLY A 200 14.72 14.48 -2.94
C GLY A 200 14.37 13.14 -2.27
N GLY A 201 14.31 12.04 -3.02
CA GLY A 201 13.95 10.72 -2.50
C GLY A 201 15.07 10.03 -1.72
N LEU A 202 14.72 9.05 -0.88
CA LEU A 202 15.65 8.22 -0.13
C LEU A 202 16.02 6.93 -0.87
N CYS A 203 15.11 6.38 -1.66
CA CYS A 203 15.37 5.20 -2.49
C CYS A 203 14.59 5.26 -3.80
N CYS A 204 14.99 4.43 -4.76
CA CYS A 204 14.30 4.25 -6.04
C CYS A 204 13.97 2.78 -6.29
N GLU A 205 12.79 2.56 -6.90
CA GLU A 205 12.25 1.24 -7.24
C GLU A 205 11.27 1.36 -8.41
N MET A 206 10.49 0.32 -8.74
CA MET A 206 9.76 0.29 -10.00
C MET A 206 8.23 0.09 -9.86
N GLU A 207 7.63 0.07 -8.66
CA GLU A 207 6.21 -0.29 -8.42
C GLU A 207 5.47 0.68 -7.52
N GLY A 208 6.10 1.11 -6.44
CA GLY A 208 5.45 1.76 -5.31
C GLY A 208 4.63 2.98 -5.68
N GLY A 209 5.13 3.84 -6.58
CA GLY A 209 4.41 5.02 -7.04
C GLY A 209 3.14 4.70 -7.82
N ALA A 210 3.11 3.59 -8.58
CA ALA A 210 1.89 3.15 -9.26
C ALA A 210 0.87 2.57 -8.27
N ILE A 211 1.32 1.78 -7.31
CA ILE A 211 0.45 1.28 -6.22
C ILE A 211 -0.11 2.45 -5.42
N ALA A 212 0.73 3.40 -5.03
CA ALA A 212 0.34 4.61 -4.31
C ALA A 212 -0.72 5.42 -5.07
N GLN A 213 -0.54 5.61 -6.39
CA GLN A 213 -1.52 6.28 -7.24
C GLN A 213 -2.88 5.60 -7.18
N ILE A 214 -2.93 4.28 -7.38
CA ILE A 214 -4.17 3.50 -7.33
C ILE A 214 -4.80 3.58 -5.93
N CYS A 215 -4.00 3.47 -4.87
CA CYS A 215 -4.49 3.57 -3.49
C CYS A 215 -5.09 4.95 -3.20
N CYS A 216 -4.43 6.05 -3.59
CA CYS A 216 -4.94 7.40 -3.43
C CYS A 216 -6.25 7.61 -4.20
N GLN A 217 -6.36 7.14 -5.45
CA GLN A 217 -7.58 7.24 -6.26
C GLN A 217 -8.76 6.48 -5.63
N ASN A 218 -8.49 5.34 -5.02
CA ASN A 218 -9.50 4.50 -4.37
C ASN A 218 -9.69 4.81 -2.87
N LYS A 219 -8.92 5.75 -2.29
CA LYS A 219 -8.91 6.10 -0.85
C LYS A 219 -8.61 4.89 0.04
N ILE A 220 -7.69 4.06 -0.39
CA ILE A 220 -7.20 2.89 0.34
C ILE A 220 -5.86 3.27 0.99
N PRO A 221 -5.69 3.10 2.32
CA PRO A 221 -4.41 3.33 2.99
C PRO A 221 -3.35 2.35 2.49
N PHE A 222 -2.12 2.85 2.37
CA PHE A 222 -0.97 2.06 1.94
C PHE A 222 0.31 2.48 2.63
N VAL A 223 1.30 1.59 2.59
CA VAL A 223 2.70 1.87 2.92
C VAL A 223 3.61 1.10 1.96
N ILE A 224 4.75 1.68 1.64
CA ILE A 224 5.83 1.04 0.88
C ILE A 224 6.99 0.80 1.83
N ILE A 225 7.50 -0.44 1.85
CA ILE A 225 8.65 -0.87 2.66
C ILE A 225 9.69 -1.41 1.71
N ARG A 226 10.90 -0.89 1.78
CA ARG A 226 12.01 -1.28 0.92
C ARG A 226 13.26 -1.60 1.75
N ALA A 227 13.82 -2.79 1.56
CA ALA A 227 15.18 -3.07 2.01
C ALA A 227 16.15 -2.68 0.91
N ILE A 228 17.22 -2.00 1.28
CA ILE A 228 18.19 -1.53 0.30
C ILE A 228 19.06 -2.68 -0.17
N SER A 229 19.03 -2.94 -1.48
CA SER A 229 19.79 -3.99 -2.16
C SER A 229 21.07 -3.46 -2.82
N ASP A 230 21.09 -2.17 -3.18
CA ASP A 230 22.16 -1.54 -3.94
C ASP A 230 22.21 -0.02 -3.71
N LYS A 231 23.22 0.62 -4.24
CA LYS A 231 23.45 2.08 -4.08
C LYS A 231 22.88 2.91 -5.25
N ALA A 232 22.16 2.33 -6.18
CA ALA A 232 21.63 3.00 -7.37
C ALA A 232 22.70 3.79 -8.14
N ASP A 233 23.89 3.22 -8.30
CA ASP A 233 25.04 3.83 -8.98
C ASP A 233 25.77 2.82 -9.84
N GLY A 234 27.03 3.08 -10.21
CA GLY A 234 27.82 2.19 -11.06
C GLY A 234 28.12 0.79 -10.49
N SER A 235 27.86 0.55 -9.18
CA SER A 235 27.97 -0.77 -8.54
C SER A 235 26.65 -1.54 -8.50
N ALA A 236 25.52 -0.90 -8.81
CA ALA A 236 24.18 -1.39 -8.54
C ALA A 236 23.91 -2.81 -9.08
N ASP A 237 24.38 -3.14 -10.29
CA ASP A 237 24.15 -4.46 -10.88
C ASP A 237 24.83 -5.59 -10.07
N MET A 238 26.02 -5.34 -9.51
CA MET A 238 26.76 -6.30 -8.68
C MET A 238 26.14 -6.40 -7.31
N ASP A 239 25.89 -5.25 -6.65
CA ASP A 239 25.30 -5.16 -5.33
C ASP A 239 23.93 -5.83 -5.30
N TYR A 240 23.07 -5.53 -6.27
CA TYR A 240 21.74 -6.15 -6.42
C TYR A 240 21.84 -7.68 -6.50
N THR A 241 22.72 -8.20 -7.36
CA THR A 241 22.87 -9.66 -7.53
C THR A 241 23.33 -10.35 -6.24
N GLU A 242 24.14 -9.67 -5.41
CA GLU A 242 24.67 -10.21 -4.15
C GLU A 242 23.66 -10.11 -3.00
N PHE A 243 22.94 -8.98 -2.87
CA PHE A 243 22.18 -8.65 -1.66
C PHE A 243 20.66 -8.72 -1.81
N GLU A 244 20.10 -8.83 -3.03
CA GLU A 244 18.67 -8.80 -3.28
C GLU A 244 17.91 -9.85 -2.46
N HIS A 245 18.40 -11.07 -2.41
CA HIS A 245 17.76 -12.18 -1.72
C HIS A 245 17.63 -11.94 -0.20
N GLU A 246 18.71 -11.49 0.46
CA GLU A 246 18.68 -11.19 1.91
C GLU A 246 17.78 -10.00 2.21
N ALA A 247 17.82 -8.97 1.36
CA ALA A 247 16.97 -7.79 1.47
C ALA A 247 15.49 -8.17 1.35
N ALA A 248 15.13 -9.04 0.40
CA ALA A 248 13.77 -9.52 0.20
C ALA A 248 13.25 -10.33 1.42
N ILE A 249 14.07 -11.23 1.97
CA ILE A 249 13.72 -12.00 3.18
C ILE A 249 13.48 -11.07 4.37
N ARG A 250 14.31 -10.06 4.56
CA ARG A 250 14.15 -9.08 5.64
C ARG A 250 12.84 -8.30 5.51
N CYS A 251 12.54 -7.82 4.30
CA CYS A 251 11.28 -7.12 4.02
C CYS A 251 10.05 -8.03 4.27
N ALA A 252 10.12 -9.30 3.92
CA ALA A 252 9.05 -10.25 4.19
C ALA A 252 8.83 -10.46 5.69
N ALA A 253 9.89 -10.58 6.49
CA ALA A 253 9.78 -10.71 7.95
C ALA A 253 9.14 -9.47 8.61
N ILE A 254 9.53 -8.26 8.18
CA ILE A 254 8.93 -7.00 8.62
C ILE A 254 7.45 -6.95 8.26
N THR A 255 7.11 -7.30 7.01
CA THR A 255 5.72 -7.33 6.54
C THR A 255 4.87 -8.30 7.35
N ARG A 256 5.39 -9.49 7.65
CA ARG A 256 4.72 -10.48 8.51
C ARG A 256 4.42 -9.93 9.90
N TYR A 257 5.41 -9.26 10.53
CA TYR A 257 5.22 -8.66 11.85
C TYR A 257 4.10 -7.59 11.81
N MET A 258 4.04 -6.74 10.79
CA MET A 258 2.98 -5.74 10.62
C MET A 258 1.58 -6.36 10.47
N VAL A 259 1.49 -7.54 9.89
CA VAL A 259 0.22 -8.25 9.70
C VAL A 259 -0.29 -8.83 11.03
N SER A 260 0.62 -9.21 11.92
CA SER A 260 0.30 -9.88 13.19
C SER A 260 0.09 -8.93 14.37
N HIS A 261 0.45 -7.63 14.25
CA HIS A 261 0.37 -6.62 15.31
C HIS A 261 -0.33 -5.34 14.86
#